data_24ac142d5fd3b02645945526d26a85db
#
_entry.id   24ac142d5fd3b02645945526d26a85db
#
_cell.length_a   1.000
_cell.length_b   1.000
_cell.length_c   1.000
_cell.angle_alpha   90.00
_cell.angle_beta   90.00
_cell.angle_gamma   90.00
#
_symmetry.space_group_name_H-M   'P 1'
#
loop_
_entity.id
_entity.type
_entity.pdbx_description
1 polymer ?
#
loop_
_entity_poly.entity_id
_entity_poly.type
_entity_poly.pdbx_seq_one_letter_code
_entity_poly.pdbx_strand_id
1 'polypeptide(L)'
;TKGLSKRLNSPHAAWMAAKLNSEAITVLKNEDTILPLKQLNKKKIAALSIGDGVGNEFQKMLGEYDSIACFSIGRRSTAAQVQQVYNKLQKYDVIICGVHTIRIPESLALRQLAAKKELVYAFFTLPYACKEYKKSIEKAKAVVLAYEGTPLAQEYAAQVIFGGIAAKGKLPVSIPGLYYAGTGIFTEKTRLGYHQPEEVGANPDRLDVIESIVKEGLDEKAYPGCQVLVAKDGVIIYNKSFGYFDYESRQPVTESSVYDLASASKAAGTLLAVMKAYDEKKFTLNNKISDFIPELKESNKKDLSIKELLYHQSGVTPTINFYLDAIDKDSYKGSLYSSAKNATHPVRFDAKTYVRNDFKYLPDVVSDTRKPGFTTEVARNFYVSDSFKDTILQDIKKSRLGTRGRYVYSCVNFIMLKMMVENLMKSPMDQLLRDDFYSGLGAWHTTYNPLKRMDTLQIVPTEQDGFVRRQLLRGYVHD
;
A
#
# COMPACT_ATOMS: atom_id res chain seq x y z
N THR A 1 -7.33 -47.84 3.83
CA THR A 1 -6.39 -46.79 3.43
C THR A 1 -6.92 -45.85 2.33
N LYS A 2 -8.02 -46.23 1.62
CA LYS A 2 -8.62 -45.41 0.57
C LYS A 2 -9.16 -44.10 1.21
N GLY A 3 -8.64 -42.94 0.81
CA GLY A 3 -9.03 -41.61 1.35
C GLY A 3 -8.30 -41.18 2.62
N LEU A 4 -7.34 -41.95 3.15
CA LEU A 4 -6.59 -41.55 4.36
C LEU A 4 -5.79 -40.26 4.15
N SER A 5 -5.11 -40.13 3.04
CA SER A 5 -4.35 -38.91 2.70
C SER A 5 -5.25 -37.64 2.66
N LYS A 6 -6.44 -37.76 2.05
CA LYS A 6 -7.41 -36.65 2.03
C LYS A 6 -7.95 -36.28 3.40
N ARG A 7 -8.10 -37.27 4.29
CA ARG A 7 -8.54 -37.03 5.69
C ARG A 7 -7.44 -36.42 6.55
N LEU A 8 -6.20 -36.85 6.41
CA LEU A 8 -5.04 -36.34 7.12
C LEU A 8 -4.67 -34.90 6.67
N ASN A 9 -4.85 -34.62 5.37
CA ASN A 9 -4.59 -33.29 4.78
C ASN A 9 -5.91 -32.52 4.55
N SER A 10 -6.84 -32.61 5.49
CA SER A 10 -8.08 -31.84 5.43
C SER A 10 -7.82 -30.36 5.70
N PRO A 11 -8.69 -29.42 5.23
CA PRO A 11 -8.59 -28.00 5.56
C PRO A 11 -8.52 -27.77 7.09
N HIS A 12 -9.27 -28.56 7.88
CA HIS A 12 -9.21 -28.49 9.33
C HIS A 12 -7.83 -28.87 9.90
N ALA A 13 -7.17 -29.89 9.34
CA ALA A 13 -5.82 -30.27 9.77
C ALA A 13 -4.80 -29.19 9.40
N ALA A 14 -4.91 -28.58 8.23
CA ALA A 14 -4.08 -27.46 7.81
C ALA A 14 -4.27 -26.24 8.73
N TRP A 15 -5.52 -25.87 9.03
CA TRP A 15 -5.85 -24.84 10.00
C TRP A 15 -5.27 -25.13 11.39
N MET A 16 -5.41 -26.35 11.88
CA MET A 16 -4.87 -26.72 13.20
C MET A 16 -3.34 -26.61 13.23
N ALA A 17 -2.66 -27.06 12.18
CA ALA A 17 -1.20 -26.90 12.04
C ALA A 17 -0.80 -25.41 12.01
N ALA A 18 -1.51 -24.58 11.27
CA ALA A 18 -1.28 -23.14 11.21
C ALA A 18 -1.45 -22.50 12.60
N LYS A 19 -2.56 -22.81 13.28
CA LYS A 19 -2.84 -22.29 14.62
C LYS A 19 -1.78 -22.70 15.63
N LEU A 20 -1.38 -23.97 15.66
CA LEU A 20 -0.33 -24.46 16.56
C LEU A 20 1.01 -23.77 16.30
N ASN A 21 1.39 -23.59 15.04
CA ASN A 21 2.61 -22.89 14.68
C ASN A 21 2.56 -21.42 15.13
N SER A 22 1.47 -20.70 14.85
CA SER A 22 1.34 -19.29 15.21
C SER A 22 1.40 -19.07 16.73
N GLU A 23 0.72 -19.91 17.52
CA GLU A 23 0.72 -19.82 19.00
C GLU A 23 2.05 -20.28 19.62
N ALA A 24 2.83 -21.11 18.93
CA ALA A 24 4.12 -21.61 19.41
C ALA A 24 5.24 -20.57 19.31
N ILE A 25 5.16 -19.59 18.37
CA ILE A 25 6.23 -18.62 18.18
C ILE A 25 6.54 -17.90 19.49
N THR A 26 7.80 -18.01 19.94
CA THR A 26 8.23 -17.53 21.25
C THR A 26 9.27 -16.42 21.12
N VAL A 27 9.02 -15.27 21.70
CA VAL A 27 10.00 -14.18 21.81
C VAL A 27 10.78 -14.36 23.12
N LEU A 28 12.06 -14.69 23.02
CA LEU A 28 12.93 -14.94 24.18
C LEU A 28 13.63 -13.68 24.69
N LYS A 29 13.81 -12.69 23.82
CA LYS A 29 14.44 -11.39 24.10
C LYS A 29 13.81 -10.31 23.26
N ASN A 30 13.57 -9.13 23.87
CA ASN A 30 13.02 -7.95 23.17
C ASN A 30 13.47 -6.68 23.88
N GLU A 31 14.75 -6.29 23.70
CA GLU A 31 15.30 -5.07 24.28
C GLU A 31 14.68 -3.83 23.66
N ASP A 32 14.46 -2.82 24.47
CA ASP A 32 13.85 -1.54 24.08
C ASP A 32 12.52 -1.71 23.35
N THR A 33 11.84 -2.84 23.54
CA THR A 33 10.59 -3.18 22.83
C THR A 33 10.70 -3.01 21.30
N ILE A 34 11.85 -3.46 20.74
CA ILE A 34 12.11 -3.32 19.29
C ILE A 34 11.07 -4.08 18.44
N LEU A 35 10.55 -5.21 18.95
CA LEU A 35 9.47 -5.96 18.30
C LEU A 35 8.11 -5.56 18.86
N PRO A 36 7.10 -5.39 18.02
CA PRO A 36 7.17 -5.38 16.55
C PRO A 36 7.91 -4.16 16.00
N LEU A 37 8.64 -4.34 14.88
CA LEU A 37 9.40 -3.27 14.22
C LEU A 37 8.46 -2.13 13.81
N LYS A 38 8.79 -0.90 14.22
CA LYS A 38 8.03 0.34 13.96
C LYS A 38 8.88 1.35 13.19
N GLN A 39 8.23 2.39 12.66
CA GLN A 39 8.90 3.50 11.97
C GLN A 39 9.85 3.03 10.85
N LEU A 40 9.33 2.19 9.94
CA LEU A 40 10.10 1.53 8.88
C LEU A 40 10.89 2.53 8.00
N ASN A 41 10.41 3.77 7.88
CA ASN A 41 11.07 4.85 7.13
C ASN A 41 12.37 5.36 7.76
N LYS A 42 12.64 5.05 9.03
CA LYS A 42 13.82 5.58 9.75
C LYS A 42 15.00 4.64 9.75
N LYS A 43 14.82 3.38 9.34
CA LYS A 43 15.85 2.35 9.42
C LYS A 43 15.93 1.55 8.13
N LYS A 44 17.15 1.29 7.68
CA LYS A 44 17.40 0.37 6.56
C LYS A 44 17.46 -1.05 7.12
N ILE A 45 16.56 -1.91 6.64
CA ILE A 45 16.41 -3.29 7.11
C ILE A 45 17.00 -4.26 6.08
N ALA A 46 17.71 -5.28 6.55
CA ALA A 46 18.14 -6.41 5.73
C ALA A 46 17.81 -7.74 6.40
N ALA A 47 17.61 -8.77 5.60
CA ALA A 47 17.43 -10.14 6.06
C ALA A 47 18.62 -11.00 5.67
N LEU A 48 19.21 -11.70 6.64
CA LEU A 48 20.27 -12.68 6.44
C LEU A 48 19.74 -14.09 6.75
N SER A 49 19.78 -14.99 5.80
CA SER A 49 19.50 -16.41 6.01
C SER A 49 20.80 -17.19 6.24
N ILE A 50 20.90 -17.93 7.33
CA ILE A 50 22.03 -18.83 7.66
C ILE A 50 21.59 -20.27 7.52
N GLY A 51 22.11 -20.94 6.49
CA GLY A 51 21.86 -22.36 6.23
C GLY A 51 20.71 -22.66 5.27
N ASP A 52 20.09 -21.62 4.72
CA ASP A 52 19.08 -21.70 3.67
C ASP A 52 19.38 -20.65 2.57
N GLY A 53 18.72 -20.76 1.43
CA GLY A 53 18.90 -19.88 0.27
C GLY A 53 18.28 -18.50 0.45
N VAL A 54 18.59 -17.60 -0.49
CA VAL A 54 17.88 -16.34 -0.65
C VAL A 54 16.48 -16.61 -1.20
N GLY A 55 15.47 -15.88 -0.69
CA GLY A 55 14.08 -16.01 -1.14
C GLY A 55 13.35 -17.20 -0.52
N ASN A 56 13.80 -17.68 0.65
CA ASN A 56 13.04 -18.65 1.46
C ASN A 56 11.74 -18.01 2.01
N GLU A 57 10.86 -18.83 2.58
CA GLU A 57 9.53 -18.39 3.03
C GLU A 57 9.61 -17.30 4.10
N PHE A 58 10.64 -17.34 4.97
CA PHE A 58 10.86 -16.27 5.94
C PHE A 58 11.14 -14.93 5.26
N GLN A 59 12.07 -14.92 4.30
CA GLN A 59 12.44 -13.69 3.58
C GLN A 59 11.30 -13.17 2.69
N LYS A 60 10.52 -14.05 2.07
CA LYS A 60 9.33 -13.67 1.32
C LYS A 60 8.31 -12.98 2.22
N MET A 61 7.97 -13.59 3.35
CA MET A 61 6.99 -13.03 4.29
C MET A 61 7.49 -11.72 4.93
N LEU A 62 8.78 -11.56 5.20
CA LEU A 62 9.32 -10.25 5.62
C LEU A 62 9.09 -9.19 4.54
N GLY A 63 9.21 -9.57 3.26
CA GLY A 63 8.98 -8.72 2.10
C GLY A 63 7.54 -8.21 1.95
N GLU A 64 6.55 -8.90 2.53
CA GLU A 64 5.16 -8.44 2.57
C GLU A 64 4.96 -7.20 3.47
N TYR A 65 5.90 -6.93 4.37
CA TYR A 65 5.82 -5.82 5.32
C TYR A 65 6.71 -4.62 4.97
N ASP A 66 7.83 -4.86 4.29
CA ASP A 66 8.78 -3.80 3.92
C ASP A 66 9.69 -4.25 2.77
N SER A 67 10.27 -3.28 2.05
CA SER A 67 11.26 -3.54 1.02
C SER A 67 12.59 -3.95 1.64
N ILE A 68 12.84 -5.26 1.74
CA ILE A 68 13.97 -5.84 2.47
C ILE A 68 15.02 -6.42 1.53
N ALA A 69 16.27 -6.01 1.71
CA ALA A 69 17.38 -6.62 1.01
C ALA A 69 17.74 -7.99 1.62
N CYS A 70 17.68 -9.04 0.81
CA CYS A 70 17.86 -10.41 1.22
C CYS A 70 19.28 -10.92 0.90
N PHE A 71 19.89 -11.58 1.88
CA PHE A 71 21.21 -12.21 1.80
C PHE A 71 21.15 -13.64 2.35
N SER A 72 22.11 -14.48 1.96
CA SER A 72 22.24 -15.82 2.55
C SER A 72 23.69 -16.23 2.71
N ILE A 73 23.92 -17.12 3.70
CA ILE A 73 25.16 -17.82 3.95
C ILE A 73 24.82 -19.32 4.01
N GLY A 74 25.25 -20.07 3.01
CA GLY A 74 25.06 -21.51 2.93
C GLY A 74 26.26 -22.31 3.49
N ARG A 75 26.09 -23.61 3.65
CA ARG A 75 27.16 -24.54 4.11
C ARG A 75 28.37 -24.57 3.19
N ARG A 76 28.18 -24.27 1.90
CA ARG A 76 29.23 -24.28 0.88
C ARG A 76 29.79 -22.87 0.64
N SER A 77 29.35 -21.87 1.37
CA SER A 77 29.90 -20.51 1.22
C SER A 77 31.35 -20.46 1.66
N THR A 78 32.20 -19.94 0.80
CA THR A 78 33.62 -19.71 1.12
C THR A 78 33.80 -18.58 2.14
N ALA A 79 34.90 -18.53 2.85
CA ALA A 79 35.18 -17.44 3.79
C ALA A 79 35.11 -16.04 3.11
N ALA A 80 35.57 -15.93 1.86
CA ALA A 80 35.48 -14.70 1.08
C ALA A 80 34.03 -14.29 0.79
N GLN A 81 33.18 -15.24 0.40
CA GLN A 81 31.75 -15.00 0.18
C GLN A 81 31.04 -14.56 1.48
N VAL A 82 31.32 -15.25 2.58
CA VAL A 82 30.80 -14.88 3.90
C VAL A 82 31.20 -13.45 4.27
N GLN A 83 32.50 -13.12 4.12
CA GLN A 83 32.97 -11.76 4.41
C GLN A 83 32.32 -10.71 3.50
N GLN A 84 32.12 -11.01 2.23
CA GLN A 84 31.42 -10.12 1.29
C GLN A 84 29.97 -9.82 1.73
N VAL A 85 29.24 -10.85 2.21
CA VAL A 85 27.90 -10.67 2.75
C VAL A 85 27.93 -9.73 3.97
N TYR A 86 28.81 -9.98 4.93
CA TYR A 86 28.94 -9.11 6.12
C TYR A 86 29.32 -7.67 5.77
N ASN A 87 30.18 -7.47 4.79
CA ASN A 87 30.53 -6.12 4.31
C ASN A 87 29.30 -5.40 3.73
N LYS A 88 28.47 -6.11 2.96
CA LYS A 88 27.22 -5.56 2.43
C LYS A 88 26.21 -5.20 3.53
N LEU A 89 26.16 -5.99 4.60
CA LEU A 89 25.25 -5.76 5.73
C LEU A 89 25.61 -4.53 6.57
N GLN A 90 26.86 -4.02 6.51
CA GLN A 90 27.29 -2.84 7.28
C GLN A 90 26.49 -1.56 6.98
N LYS A 91 25.85 -1.46 5.80
CA LYS A 91 25.06 -0.29 5.40
C LYS A 91 23.63 -0.29 5.92
N TYR A 92 23.20 -1.35 6.62
CA TYR A 92 21.87 -1.48 7.21
C TYR A 92 21.91 -1.20 8.71
N ASP A 93 20.78 -0.76 9.24
CA ASP A 93 20.62 -0.42 10.66
C ASP A 93 20.11 -1.62 11.45
N VAL A 94 19.10 -2.31 10.92
CA VAL A 94 18.48 -3.52 11.46
C VAL A 94 18.82 -4.71 10.57
N ILE A 95 19.25 -5.81 11.18
CA ILE A 95 19.54 -7.06 10.48
C ILE A 95 18.69 -8.17 11.10
N ILE A 96 17.79 -8.74 10.31
CA ILE A 96 16.95 -9.87 10.69
C ILE A 96 17.66 -11.15 10.25
N CYS A 97 18.12 -11.95 11.20
CA CYS A 97 18.93 -13.12 10.94
C CYS A 97 18.14 -14.42 11.17
N GLY A 98 17.73 -15.08 10.08
CA GLY A 98 17.08 -16.40 10.11
C GLY A 98 18.13 -17.51 10.21
N VAL A 99 18.09 -18.32 11.26
CA VAL A 99 19.02 -19.45 11.48
C VAL A 99 18.26 -20.77 11.19
N HIS A 100 18.59 -21.41 10.06
CA HIS A 100 17.93 -22.63 9.58
C HIS A 100 18.75 -23.90 9.84
N THR A 101 19.96 -23.77 10.40
CA THR A 101 20.83 -24.92 10.69
C THR A 101 21.81 -24.63 11.81
N ILE A 102 22.10 -25.64 12.62
CA ILE A 102 23.16 -25.60 13.63
C ILE A 102 24.54 -25.93 13.06
N ARG A 103 24.63 -26.35 11.79
CA ARG A 103 25.87 -26.79 11.14
C ARG A 103 26.75 -25.64 10.65
N ILE A 104 26.27 -24.41 10.74
CA ILE A 104 27.05 -23.21 10.48
C ILE A 104 27.18 -22.50 11.82
N PRO A 105 28.39 -22.53 12.44
CA PRO A 105 28.60 -21.93 13.76
C PRO A 105 28.60 -20.39 13.66
N GLU A 106 28.41 -19.76 14.82
CA GLU A 106 28.54 -18.32 14.96
C GLU A 106 29.93 -17.83 14.56
N SER A 107 30.00 -16.93 13.59
CA SER A 107 31.27 -16.33 13.16
C SER A 107 31.64 -15.10 13.99
N LEU A 108 32.97 -14.76 14.00
CA LEU A 108 33.44 -13.51 14.61
C LEU A 108 32.75 -12.27 13.97
N ALA A 109 32.60 -12.29 12.66
CA ALA A 109 31.95 -11.20 11.93
C ALA A 109 30.50 -11.00 12.38
N LEU A 110 29.75 -12.08 12.65
CA LEU A 110 28.38 -12.00 13.17
C LEU A 110 28.34 -11.37 14.57
N ARG A 111 29.29 -11.72 15.44
CA ARG A 111 29.42 -11.10 16.77
C ARG A 111 29.73 -9.61 16.70
N GLN A 112 30.61 -9.23 15.77
CA GLN A 112 30.92 -7.82 15.52
C GLN A 112 29.71 -7.05 14.96
N LEU A 113 28.93 -7.71 14.10
CA LEU A 113 27.71 -7.15 13.56
C LEU A 113 26.69 -6.91 14.67
N ALA A 114 26.45 -7.91 15.53
CA ALA A 114 25.55 -7.80 16.69
C ALA A 114 25.96 -6.70 17.69
N ALA A 115 27.24 -6.39 17.77
CA ALA A 115 27.76 -5.31 18.64
C ALA A 115 27.53 -3.90 18.07
N LYS A 116 27.32 -3.78 16.76
CA LYS A 116 27.25 -2.47 16.05
C LYS A 116 25.89 -2.17 15.45
N LYS A 117 25.04 -3.17 15.28
CA LYS A 117 23.76 -3.10 14.59
C LYS A 117 22.65 -3.65 15.47
N GLU A 118 21.41 -3.23 15.19
CA GLU A 118 20.23 -3.84 15.79
C GLU A 118 20.00 -5.21 15.15
N LEU A 119 20.44 -6.28 15.84
CA LEU A 119 20.29 -7.64 15.35
C LEU A 119 19.04 -8.28 15.94
N VAL A 120 18.20 -8.86 15.09
CA VAL A 120 17.02 -9.64 15.43
C VAL A 120 17.23 -11.06 14.95
N TYR A 121 17.22 -12.03 15.85
CA TYR A 121 17.30 -13.44 15.49
C TYR A 121 15.94 -14.07 15.34
N ALA A 122 15.80 -14.96 14.34
CA ALA A 122 14.73 -15.95 14.21
C ALA A 122 15.33 -17.34 14.05
N PHE A 123 15.09 -18.24 15.01
CA PHE A 123 15.63 -19.60 14.99
C PHE A 123 14.56 -20.58 14.49
N PHE A 124 14.87 -21.26 13.38
CA PHE A 124 14.06 -22.32 12.75
C PHE A 124 14.65 -23.70 13.06
N THR A 125 15.04 -23.90 14.29
CA THR A 125 15.74 -25.09 14.78
C THR A 125 15.29 -25.38 16.22
N LEU A 126 15.74 -26.52 16.76
CA LEU A 126 15.52 -26.85 18.15
C LEU A 126 16.05 -25.75 19.09
N PRO A 127 15.41 -25.50 20.24
CA PRO A 127 15.78 -24.42 21.18
C PRO A 127 17.27 -24.41 21.56
N TYR A 128 17.86 -25.59 21.70
CA TYR A 128 19.27 -25.76 22.10
C TYR A 128 20.28 -25.17 21.10
N ALA A 129 19.88 -24.93 19.84
CA ALA A 129 20.70 -24.29 18.82
C ALA A 129 21.11 -22.84 19.20
N CYS A 130 20.32 -22.19 20.05
CA CYS A 130 20.66 -20.84 20.53
C CYS A 130 22.02 -20.79 21.26
N LYS A 131 22.49 -21.91 21.84
CA LYS A 131 23.80 -21.96 22.49
C LYS A 131 24.96 -21.70 21.55
N GLU A 132 24.84 -22.16 20.31
CA GLU A 132 25.87 -22.01 19.27
C GLU A 132 26.04 -20.52 18.85
N TYR A 133 25.07 -19.67 19.19
CA TYR A 133 25.03 -18.23 18.88
C TYR A 133 25.05 -17.35 20.13
N LYS A 134 25.43 -17.92 21.29
CA LYS A 134 25.32 -17.24 22.60
C LYS A 134 25.95 -15.84 22.60
N LYS A 135 27.17 -15.69 22.08
CA LYS A 135 27.89 -14.40 22.15
C LYS A 135 27.28 -13.30 21.34
N SER A 136 26.62 -13.61 20.21
CA SER A 136 25.88 -12.61 19.45
C SER A 136 24.46 -12.41 19.96
N ILE A 137 23.81 -13.46 20.49
CA ILE A 137 22.50 -13.37 21.16
C ILE A 137 22.55 -12.41 22.35
N GLU A 138 23.61 -12.46 23.16
CA GLU A 138 23.80 -11.55 24.29
C GLU A 138 23.75 -10.07 23.88
N LYS A 139 24.20 -9.76 22.65
CA LYS A 139 24.24 -8.41 22.08
C LYS A 139 23.05 -8.10 21.15
N ALA A 140 22.30 -9.10 20.74
CA ALA A 140 21.17 -8.93 19.86
C ALA A 140 20.01 -8.19 20.56
N LYS A 141 19.25 -7.41 19.82
CA LYS A 141 18.10 -6.66 20.33
C LYS A 141 16.88 -7.56 20.56
N ALA A 142 16.68 -8.58 19.71
CA ALA A 142 15.59 -9.51 19.88
C ALA A 142 15.96 -10.93 19.45
N VAL A 143 15.26 -11.91 20.04
CA VAL A 143 15.40 -13.33 19.70
C VAL A 143 14.02 -13.95 19.63
N VAL A 144 13.70 -14.49 18.46
CA VAL A 144 12.45 -15.21 18.16
C VAL A 144 12.82 -16.68 17.94
N LEU A 145 12.04 -17.59 18.51
CA LEU A 145 12.18 -19.02 18.34
C LEU A 145 10.91 -19.59 17.70
N ALA A 146 11.07 -20.26 16.55
CA ALA A 146 10.01 -20.88 15.78
C ALA A 146 10.05 -22.41 15.82
N TYR A 147 11.04 -23.00 16.48
CA TYR A 147 11.25 -24.42 16.76
C TYR A 147 11.56 -25.32 15.56
N GLU A 148 11.03 -25.02 14.38
CA GLU A 148 11.19 -25.83 13.17
C GLU A 148 11.31 -24.96 11.91
N GLY A 149 11.80 -25.53 10.82
CA GLY A 149 12.02 -24.85 9.53
C GLY A 149 10.89 -25.03 8.53
N THR A 150 9.67 -25.33 8.97
CA THR A 150 8.51 -25.45 8.08
C THR A 150 8.15 -24.09 7.47
N PRO A 151 7.51 -24.04 6.29
CA PRO A 151 7.01 -22.79 5.72
C PRO A 151 6.17 -21.97 6.71
N LEU A 152 5.21 -22.58 7.38
CA LEU A 152 4.35 -21.92 8.38
C LEU A 152 5.15 -21.31 9.53
N ALA A 153 6.12 -22.02 10.10
CA ALA A 153 6.96 -21.50 11.17
C ALA A 153 7.78 -20.28 10.73
N GLN A 154 8.28 -20.30 9.49
CA GLN A 154 9.01 -19.19 8.88
C GLN A 154 8.10 -17.96 8.67
N GLU A 155 6.92 -18.16 8.10
CA GLU A 155 5.93 -17.11 7.86
C GLU A 155 5.47 -16.46 9.17
N TYR A 156 5.13 -17.24 10.19
CA TYR A 156 4.66 -16.70 11.47
C TYR A 156 5.77 -16.00 12.27
N ALA A 157 7.01 -16.47 12.20
CA ALA A 157 8.13 -15.76 12.80
C ALA A 157 8.34 -14.38 12.18
N ALA A 158 8.23 -14.26 10.85
CA ALA A 158 8.27 -12.99 10.15
C ALA A 158 7.12 -12.06 10.56
N GLN A 159 5.92 -12.61 10.68
CA GLN A 159 4.74 -11.86 11.11
C GLN A 159 4.88 -11.36 12.56
N VAL A 160 5.46 -12.12 13.48
CA VAL A 160 5.76 -11.65 14.85
C VAL A 160 6.74 -10.48 14.82
N ILE A 161 7.77 -10.54 13.99
CA ILE A 161 8.78 -9.48 13.89
C ILE A 161 8.16 -8.16 13.44
N PHE A 162 7.19 -8.20 12.51
CA PHE A 162 6.50 -7.01 12.00
C PHE A 162 5.16 -6.71 12.68
N GLY A 163 4.69 -7.57 13.58
CA GLY A 163 3.42 -7.38 14.29
C GLY A 163 2.17 -7.78 13.49
N GLY A 164 2.31 -8.66 12.51
CA GLY A 164 1.17 -9.29 11.84
C GLY A 164 0.41 -10.25 12.75
N ILE A 165 1.13 -10.87 13.69
CA ILE A 165 0.55 -11.63 14.82
C ILE A 165 1.24 -11.24 16.13
N ALA A 166 0.55 -11.49 17.24
CA ALA A 166 1.11 -11.36 18.58
C ALA A 166 1.90 -12.62 18.96
N ALA A 167 3.08 -12.48 19.54
CA ALA A 167 3.78 -13.62 20.15
C ALA A 167 3.21 -13.90 21.54
N LYS A 168 2.86 -15.17 21.82
CA LYS A 168 2.31 -15.63 23.09
C LYS A 168 3.04 -16.86 23.63
N GLY A 169 3.88 -17.48 22.82
CA GLY A 169 4.57 -18.72 23.12
C GLY A 169 5.45 -18.62 24.36
N LYS A 170 5.59 -19.75 25.06
CA LYS A 170 6.47 -19.94 26.19
C LYS A 170 7.46 -21.05 25.92
N LEU A 171 8.72 -20.84 26.25
CA LEU A 171 9.79 -21.82 26.07
C LEU A 171 9.47 -23.10 26.89
N PRO A 172 9.32 -24.28 26.25
CA PRO A 172 8.92 -25.49 26.96
C PRO A 172 10.08 -26.14 27.73
N VAL A 173 11.34 -25.78 27.42
CA VAL A 173 12.55 -26.35 27.99
C VAL A 173 13.52 -25.24 28.37
N SER A 174 14.41 -25.49 29.32
CA SER A 174 15.51 -24.56 29.61
C SER A 174 16.66 -24.71 28.62
N ILE A 175 17.24 -23.59 28.21
CA ILE A 175 18.48 -23.52 27.43
C ILE A 175 19.58 -23.12 28.41
N PRO A 176 20.40 -24.04 28.92
CA PRO A 176 21.34 -23.77 30.00
C PRO A 176 22.31 -22.62 29.67
N GLY A 177 22.38 -21.65 30.55
CA GLY A 177 23.23 -20.45 30.39
C GLY A 177 22.67 -19.37 29.47
N LEU A 178 21.39 -19.48 29.01
CA LEU A 178 20.69 -18.48 28.21
C LEU A 178 19.29 -18.19 28.72
N TYR A 179 18.38 -19.17 28.67
CA TYR A 179 16.97 -18.97 28.99
C TYR A 179 16.38 -20.14 29.81
N TYR A 180 15.47 -19.86 30.71
CA TYR A 180 14.75 -20.88 31.51
C TYR A 180 13.45 -21.28 30.82
N ALA A 181 12.97 -22.48 31.11
CA ALA A 181 11.64 -22.91 30.75
C ALA A 181 10.59 -21.89 31.28
N GLY A 182 9.55 -21.64 30.49
CA GLY A 182 8.55 -20.61 30.77
C GLY A 182 8.91 -19.20 30.29
N THR A 183 10.16 -18.95 29.86
CA THR A 183 10.53 -17.66 29.23
C THR A 183 9.69 -17.43 27.98
N GLY A 184 9.18 -16.21 27.84
CA GLY A 184 8.44 -15.76 26.65
C GLY A 184 7.87 -14.37 26.88
N ILE A 185 8.16 -13.46 25.98
CA ILE A 185 7.75 -12.06 26.03
C ILE A 185 6.56 -11.91 25.09
N PHE A 186 5.47 -11.34 25.59
CA PHE A 186 4.30 -11.00 24.79
C PHE A 186 4.63 -9.83 23.85
N THR A 187 4.17 -9.91 22.59
CA THR A 187 4.21 -8.78 21.65
C THR A 187 2.80 -8.52 21.12
N GLU A 188 2.54 -7.27 20.76
CA GLU A 188 1.24 -6.86 20.23
C GLU A 188 1.13 -7.11 18.71
N LYS A 189 -0.09 -7.40 18.25
CA LYS A 189 -0.44 -7.31 16.84
C LYS A 189 -0.66 -5.84 16.47
N THR A 190 0.06 -5.34 15.47
CA THR A 190 0.01 -3.93 15.06
C THR A 190 -0.24 -3.73 13.55
N ARG A 191 -0.20 -4.83 12.76
CA ARG A 191 -0.42 -4.84 11.31
C ARG A 191 -1.35 -5.97 10.91
N LEU A 192 -1.78 -5.96 9.64
CA LEU A 192 -2.49 -7.10 9.08
C LEU A 192 -1.61 -8.35 9.11
N GLY A 193 -2.19 -9.47 9.50
CA GLY A 193 -1.55 -10.78 9.40
C GLY A 193 -1.93 -11.48 8.10
N TYR A 194 -1.21 -12.56 7.80
CA TYR A 194 -1.48 -13.45 6.67
C TYR A 194 -1.79 -14.83 7.25
N HIS A 195 -3.02 -15.31 7.09
CA HIS A 195 -3.47 -16.56 7.70
C HIS A 195 -4.43 -17.34 6.79
N GLN A 196 -4.74 -18.57 7.20
CA GLN A 196 -5.75 -19.37 6.53
C GLN A 196 -7.15 -18.80 6.81
N PRO A 197 -8.07 -18.85 5.82
CA PRO A 197 -9.43 -18.31 5.97
C PRO A 197 -10.18 -18.83 7.21
N GLU A 198 -9.96 -20.11 7.54
CA GLU A 198 -10.61 -20.78 8.67
C GLU A 198 -10.26 -20.14 10.03
N GLU A 199 -9.10 -19.52 10.16
CA GLU A 199 -8.66 -18.88 11.41
C GLU A 199 -9.55 -17.70 11.81
N VAL A 200 -10.19 -17.08 10.83
CA VAL A 200 -11.15 -15.98 11.03
C VAL A 200 -12.59 -16.41 10.75
N GLY A 201 -12.85 -17.74 10.74
CA GLY A 201 -14.16 -18.30 10.49
C GLY A 201 -14.69 -18.09 9.07
N ALA A 202 -13.81 -17.87 8.10
CA ALA A 202 -14.17 -17.81 6.69
C ALA A 202 -14.07 -19.21 6.07
N ASN A 203 -14.97 -19.50 5.11
CA ASN A 203 -14.94 -20.75 4.37
C ASN A 203 -14.11 -20.56 3.09
N PRO A 204 -13.00 -21.31 2.88
CA PRO A 204 -12.16 -21.19 1.69
C PRO A 204 -12.94 -21.47 0.40
N ASP A 205 -13.86 -22.45 0.38
CA ASP A 205 -14.68 -22.78 -0.81
C ASP A 205 -15.53 -21.58 -1.27
N ARG A 206 -15.87 -20.66 -0.35
CA ARG A 206 -16.58 -19.43 -0.69
C ARG A 206 -15.68 -18.37 -1.34
N LEU A 207 -14.39 -18.40 -1.05
CA LEU A 207 -13.42 -17.50 -1.68
C LEU A 207 -13.11 -17.97 -3.12
N ASP A 208 -13.23 -19.25 -3.43
CA ASP A 208 -13.03 -19.77 -4.79
C ASP A 208 -14.05 -19.21 -5.80
N VAL A 209 -15.22 -18.77 -5.32
CA VAL A 209 -16.24 -18.10 -6.17
C VAL A 209 -15.67 -16.80 -6.78
N ILE A 210 -14.73 -16.15 -6.12
CA ILE A 210 -14.07 -14.93 -6.63
C ILE A 210 -13.42 -15.18 -7.99
N GLU A 211 -12.76 -16.34 -8.17
CA GLU A 211 -12.11 -16.68 -9.45
C GLU A 211 -13.11 -16.81 -10.59
N SER A 212 -14.29 -17.36 -10.31
CA SER A 212 -15.36 -17.48 -11.30
C SER A 212 -15.91 -16.10 -11.71
N ILE A 213 -16.13 -15.21 -10.74
CA ILE A 213 -16.59 -13.83 -10.99
C ILE A 213 -15.55 -13.04 -11.79
N VAL A 214 -14.27 -13.17 -11.41
CA VAL A 214 -13.17 -12.50 -12.12
C VAL A 214 -13.07 -13.02 -13.55
N LYS A 215 -13.18 -14.34 -13.73
CA LYS A 215 -13.11 -14.95 -15.06
C LYS A 215 -14.24 -14.43 -15.96
N GLU A 216 -15.47 -14.36 -15.47
CA GLU A 216 -16.63 -13.78 -16.20
C GLU A 216 -16.33 -12.35 -16.64
N GLY A 217 -15.84 -11.48 -15.74
CA GLY A 217 -15.50 -10.09 -16.08
C GLY A 217 -14.38 -9.96 -17.12
N LEU A 218 -13.38 -10.85 -17.08
CA LEU A 218 -12.30 -10.90 -18.08
C LEU A 218 -12.81 -11.38 -19.45
N ASP A 219 -13.64 -12.44 -19.47
CA ASP A 219 -14.22 -13.02 -20.68
C ASP A 219 -15.17 -12.02 -21.36
N GLU A 220 -15.96 -11.28 -20.60
CA GLU A 220 -16.84 -10.22 -21.08
C GLU A 220 -16.12 -8.90 -21.43
N LYS A 221 -14.80 -8.83 -21.20
CA LYS A 221 -13.98 -7.63 -21.39
C LYS A 221 -14.49 -6.41 -20.59
N ALA A 222 -15.00 -6.65 -19.38
CA ALA A 222 -15.38 -5.59 -18.46
C ALA A 222 -14.13 -4.86 -17.93
N TYR A 223 -13.04 -5.60 -17.75
CA TYR A 223 -11.69 -5.10 -17.39
C TYR A 223 -10.63 -6.05 -17.93
N PRO A 224 -9.41 -5.55 -18.22
CA PRO A 224 -8.31 -6.40 -18.76
C PRO A 224 -7.62 -7.23 -17.69
N GLY A 225 -7.65 -6.80 -16.45
CA GLY A 225 -7.05 -7.48 -15.31
C GLY A 225 -7.43 -6.82 -14.00
N CYS A 226 -7.19 -7.52 -12.89
CA CYS A 226 -7.46 -7.00 -11.55
C CYS A 226 -6.61 -7.71 -10.49
N GLN A 227 -6.56 -7.12 -9.30
CA GLN A 227 -6.10 -7.74 -8.07
C GLN A 227 -7.25 -7.75 -7.07
N VAL A 228 -7.47 -8.87 -6.40
CA VAL A 228 -8.47 -9.02 -5.35
C VAL A 228 -7.81 -9.37 -4.04
N LEU A 229 -7.99 -8.53 -3.03
CA LEU A 229 -7.54 -8.74 -1.67
C LEU A 229 -8.75 -8.78 -0.74
N VAL A 230 -8.82 -9.81 0.11
CA VAL A 230 -9.84 -9.90 1.17
C VAL A 230 -9.15 -9.97 2.52
N ALA A 231 -9.51 -9.04 3.41
CA ALA A 231 -9.06 -9.05 4.79
C ALA A 231 -10.27 -9.14 5.73
N LYS A 232 -10.15 -9.97 6.78
CA LYS A 232 -11.17 -10.12 7.83
C LYS A 232 -10.49 -10.20 9.19
N ASP A 233 -11.02 -9.47 10.17
CA ASP A 233 -10.52 -9.44 11.55
C ASP A 233 -9.01 -9.12 11.65
N GLY A 234 -8.55 -8.21 10.77
CA GLY A 234 -7.15 -7.81 10.69
C GLY A 234 -6.22 -8.85 10.05
N VAL A 235 -6.77 -9.79 9.26
CA VAL A 235 -6.02 -10.86 8.58
C VAL A 235 -6.33 -10.87 7.10
N ILE A 236 -5.31 -10.91 6.26
CA ILE A 236 -5.42 -11.15 4.82
C ILE A 236 -5.63 -12.64 4.63
N ILE A 237 -6.78 -13.00 4.04
CA ILE A 237 -7.20 -14.39 3.79
C ILE A 237 -7.28 -14.74 2.30
N TYR A 238 -7.14 -13.74 1.44
CA TYR A 238 -7.10 -13.91 0.00
C TYR A 238 -6.34 -12.74 -0.62
N ASN A 239 -5.41 -13.00 -1.51
CA ASN A 239 -4.72 -12.00 -2.33
C ASN A 239 -4.27 -12.66 -3.62
N LYS A 240 -4.95 -12.34 -4.73
CA LYS A 240 -4.64 -12.90 -6.05
C LYS A 240 -4.76 -11.84 -7.13
N SER A 241 -3.93 -12.00 -8.16
CA SER A 241 -3.88 -11.15 -9.33
C SER A 241 -4.32 -11.92 -10.57
N PHE A 242 -5.01 -11.26 -11.50
CA PHE A 242 -5.60 -11.87 -12.67
C PHE A 242 -5.44 -10.97 -13.90
N GLY A 243 -5.31 -11.60 -15.08
CA GLY A 243 -5.31 -10.91 -16.36
C GLY A 243 -4.07 -10.04 -16.60
N TYR A 244 -4.26 -8.98 -17.35
CA TYR A 244 -3.19 -8.14 -17.89
C TYR A 244 -3.46 -6.66 -17.63
N PHE A 245 -2.47 -5.80 -17.87
CA PHE A 245 -2.56 -4.35 -17.65
C PHE A 245 -3.54 -3.67 -18.60
N ASP A 246 -3.66 -4.16 -19.81
CA ASP A 246 -4.58 -3.69 -20.85
C ASP A 246 -4.91 -4.84 -21.81
N TYR A 247 -5.79 -4.61 -22.79
CA TYR A 247 -6.22 -5.62 -23.75
C TYR A 247 -5.20 -5.91 -24.86
N GLU A 248 -4.22 -5.04 -25.06
CA GLU A 248 -3.22 -5.14 -26.15
C GLU A 248 -1.89 -5.68 -25.62
N SER A 249 -1.47 -5.25 -24.44
CA SER A 249 -0.25 -5.72 -23.81
C SER A 249 -0.43 -7.10 -23.17
N ARG A 250 0.66 -7.86 -23.10
CA ARG A 250 0.69 -9.12 -22.36
C ARG A 250 1.44 -8.96 -21.04
N GLN A 251 1.48 -7.75 -20.50
CA GLN A 251 2.05 -7.49 -19.19
C GLN A 251 1.06 -7.99 -18.12
N PRO A 252 1.39 -9.05 -17.35
CA PRO A 252 0.45 -9.60 -16.39
C PRO A 252 0.29 -8.66 -15.18
N VAL A 253 -0.90 -8.65 -14.63
CA VAL A 253 -1.14 -8.08 -13.31
C VAL A 253 -0.48 -8.97 -12.26
N THR A 254 0.21 -8.37 -11.29
CA THR A 254 0.87 -9.05 -10.18
C THR A 254 0.47 -8.38 -8.86
N GLU A 255 0.80 -8.99 -7.74
CA GLU A 255 0.54 -8.40 -6.41
C GLU A 255 1.31 -7.10 -6.16
N SER A 256 2.39 -6.88 -6.91
CA SER A 256 3.17 -5.62 -6.89
C SER A 256 2.68 -4.56 -7.89
N SER A 257 1.61 -4.82 -8.64
CA SER A 257 1.03 -3.85 -9.57
C SER A 257 0.42 -2.67 -8.81
N VAL A 258 0.64 -1.47 -9.32
CA VAL A 258 0.19 -0.21 -8.70
C VAL A 258 -0.99 0.36 -9.47
N TYR A 259 -2.05 0.73 -8.77
CA TYR A 259 -3.30 1.18 -9.34
C TYR A 259 -3.60 2.65 -8.98
N ASP A 260 -4.30 3.34 -9.88
CA ASP A 260 -5.03 4.54 -9.52
C ASP A 260 -6.19 4.17 -8.59
N LEU A 261 -6.18 4.76 -7.40
CA LEU A 261 -7.21 4.48 -6.38
C LEU A 261 -8.52 5.25 -6.62
N ALA A 262 -8.56 6.13 -7.62
CA ALA A 262 -9.71 6.98 -7.89
C ALA A 262 -10.31 7.56 -6.60
N SER A 263 -11.61 7.44 -6.37
CA SER A 263 -12.27 8.00 -5.18
C SER A 263 -11.84 7.38 -3.84
N ALA A 264 -11.20 6.21 -3.81
CA ALA A 264 -10.59 5.69 -2.57
C ALA A 264 -9.49 6.63 -2.05
N SER A 265 -8.89 7.47 -2.91
CA SER A 265 -7.96 8.54 -2.53
C SER A 265 -8.56 9.56 -1.56
N LYS A 266 -9.89 9.71 -1.54
CA LYS A 266 -10.57 10.58 -0.56
C LYS A 266 -10.35 10.07 0.87
N ALA A 267 -10.46 8.76 1.07
CA ALA A 267 -10.25 8.11 2.37
C ALA A 267 -8.76 7.90 2.67
N ALA A 268 -8.00 7.34 1.71
CA ALA A 268 -6.59 7.01 1.89
C ALA A 268 -5.67 8.25 1.85
N GLY A 269 -6.14 9.39 1.39
CA GLY A 269 -5.37 10.62 1.25
C GLY A 269 -6.01 11.80 1.99
N THR A 270 -6.96 12.47 1.37
CA THR A 270 -7.51 13.74 1.89
C THR A 270 -8.03 13.62 3.32
N LEU A 271 -8.76 12.54 3.64
CA LEU A 271 -9.30 12.34 4.99
C LEU A 271 -8.17 12.19 6.03
N LEU A 272 -7.10 11.48 5.74
CA LEU A 272 -5.95 11.35 6.65
C LEU A 272 -5.32 12.71 6.95
N ALA A 273 -5.14 13.54 5.92
CA ALA A 273 -4.60 14.88 6.09
C ALA A 273 -5.53 15.80 6.91
N VAL A 274 -6.85 15.69 6.70
CA VAL A 274 -7.88 16.37 7.51
C VAL A 274 -7.83 15.90 8.96
N MET A 275 -7.74 14.58 9.20
CA MET A 275 -7.64 14.01 10.55
C MET A 275 -6.40 14.51 11.29
N LYS A 276 -5.24 14.59 10.62
CA LYS A 276 -4.03 15.13 11.21
C LYS A 276 -4.19 16.61 11.60
N ALA A 277 -4.71 17.43 10.70
CA ALA A 277 -4.95 18.85 10.98
C ALA A 277 -5.95 19.04 12.13
N TYR A 278 -6.94 18.15 12.25
CA TYR A 278 -7.89 18.14 13.36
C TYR A 278 -7.23 17.75 14.68
N ASP A 279 -6.43 16.69 14.68
CA ASP A 279 -5.68 16.21 15.85
C ASP A 279 -4.71 17.28 16.38
N GLU A 280 -4.07 18.03 15.46
CA GLU A 280 -3.25 19.20 15.78
C GLU A 280 -4.05 20.43 16.20
N LYS A 281 -5.37 20.32 16.34
CA LYS A 281 -6.30 21.40 16.78
C LYS A 281 -6.26 22.65 15.89
N LYS A 282 -5.94 22.49 14.61
CA LYS A 282 -5.88 23.61 13.65
C LYS A 282 -7.25 24.09 13.19
N PHE A 283 -8.28 23.27 13.39
CA PHE A 283 -9.67 23.62 13.12
C PHE A 283 -10.63 22.78 13.95
N THR A 284 -11.91 23.13 13.94
CA THR A 284 -13.02 22.34 14.48
C THR A 284 -13.98 21.97 13.35
N LEU A 285 -14.78 20.91 13.53
CA LEU A 285 -15.76 20.46 12.51
C LEU A 285 -16.81 21.54 12.17
N ASN A 286 -17.03 22.51 13.06
CA ASN A 286 -17.98 23.60 12.86
C ASN A 286 -17.38 24.82 12.15
N ASN A 287 -16.07 24.88 11.97
CA ASN A 287 -15.45 25.95 11.17
C ASN A 287 -16.03 25.93 9.75
N LYS A 288 -16.08 27.13 9.15
CA LYS A 288 -16.54 27.32 7.77
C LYS A 288 -15.39 27.11 6.80
N ILE A 289 -15.67 26.52 5.66
CA ILE A 289 -14.66 26.32 4.61
C ILE A 289 -14.04 27.65 4.14
N SER A 290 -14.83 28.74 4.17
CA SER A 290 -14.37 30.09 3.83
C SER A 290 -13.37 30.69 4.82
N ASP A 291 -13.22 30.13 6.02
CA ASP A 291 -12.17 30.51 6.96
C ASP A 291 -10.79 30.13 6.42
N PHE A 292 -10.73 29.11 5.58
CA PHE A 292 -9.50 28.49 5.05
C PHE A 292 -9.31 28.69 3.55
N ILE A 293 -10.37 29.01 2.82
CA ILE A 293 -10.37 29.36 1.40
C ILE A 293 -11.07 30.73 1.29
N PRO A 294 -10.32 31.83 1.48
CA PRO A 294 -10.91 33.19 1.57
C PRO A 294 -11.73 33.59 0.34
N GLU A 295 -11.41 33.05 -0.82
CA GLU A 295 -12.11 33.34 -2.08
C GLU A 295 -13.58 32.86 -2.05
N LEU A 296 -13.94 31.96 -1.15
CA LEU A 296 -15.32 31.48 -0.97
C LEU A 296 -16.17 32.41 -0.11
N LYS A 297 -15.61 33.44 0.56
CA LYS A 297 -16.35 34.39 1.42
C LYS A 297 -17.48 35.12 0.68
N GLU A 298 -17.26 35.38 -0.60
CA GLU A 298 -18.25 36.04 -1.45
C GLU A 298 -19.02 35.03 -2.36
N SER A 299 -19.28 33.84 -1.85
CA SER A 299 -20.02 32.82 -2.57
C SER A 299 -21.13 32.21 -1.73
N ASN A 300 -22.00 31.46 -2.38
CA ASN A 300 -23.05 30.67 -1.70
C ASN A 300 -22.47 29.52 -0.86
N LYS A 301 -21.14 29.29 -0.88
CA LYS A 301 -20.43 28.27 -0.08
C LYS A 301 -19.83 28.84 1.21
N LYS A 302 -19.90 30.15 1.45
CA LYS A 302 -19.26 30.80 2.59
C LYS A 302 -19.55 30.19 3.95
N ASP A 303 -20.77 29.66 4.14
CA ASP A 303 -21.25 29.14 5.42
C ASP A 303 -21.25 27.61 5.51
N LEU A 304 -20.62 26.91 4.57
CA LEU A 304 -20.50 25.46 4.62
C LEU A 304 -19.49 25.06 5.70
N SER A 305 -19.90 24.20 6.63
CA SER A 305 -19.04 23.67 7.67
C SER A 305 -18.17 22.52 7.14
N ILE A 306 -17.02 22.32 7.76
CA ILE A 306 -16.13 21.17 7.46
C ILE A 306 -16.87 19.85 7.65
N LYS A 307 -17.74 19.77 8.69
CA LYS A 307 -18.59 18.60 8.96
C LYS A 307 -19.50 18.28 7.78
N GLU A 308 -20.18 19.27 7.19
CA GLU A 308 -21.07 19.04 6.05
C GLU A 308 -20.32 18.55 4.80
N LEU A 309 -19.10 19.04 4.57
CA LEU A 309 -18.24 18.57 3.48
C LEU A 309 -17.85 17.11 3.66
N LEU A 310 -17.38 16.74 4.86
CA LEU A 310 -16.96 15.38 5.20
C LEU A 310 -18.12 14.36 5.10
N TYR A 311 -19.34 14.79 5.45
CA TYR A 311 -20.53 13.93 5.41
C TYR A 311 -21.28 13.96 4.08
N HIS A 312 -20.76 14.69 3.08
CA HIS A 312 -21.46 14.92 1.81
C HIS A 312 -22.87 15.48 2.00
N GLN A 313 -23.05 16.37 2.98
CA GLN A 313 -24.31 17.02 3.33
C GLN A 313 -24.31 18.53 3.00
N SER A 314 -23.30 18.99 2.30
CA SER A 314 -23.08 20.41 1.99
C SER A 314 -24.03 20.98 0.95
N GLY A 315 -24.68 20.15 0.14
CA GLY A 315 -25.48 20.58 -1.01
C GLY A 315 -24.66 21.04 -2.22
N VAL A 316 -23.33 20.88 -2.17
CA VAL A 316 -22.46 21.18 -3.32
C VAL A 316 -22.71 20.16 -4.43
N THR A 317 -22.66 20.62 -5.69
CA THR A 317 -22.86 19.76 -6.87
C THR A 317 -21.95 18.53 -6.85
N PRO A 318 -22.40 17.36 -7.28
CA PRO A 318 -21.61 16.13 -7.28
C PRO A 318 -20.28 16.24 -8.02
N THR A 319 -20.32 16.82 -9.22
CA THR A 319 -19.16 16.99 -10.12
C THR A 319 -19.21 18.33 -10.83
N ILE A 320 -18.05 18.82 -11.26
CA ILE A 320 -17.87 19.93 -12.19
C ILE A 320 -16.91 19.43 -13.27
N ASN A 321 -17.28 19.60 -14.53
CA ASN A 321 -16.49 19.13 -15.67
C ASN A 321 -15.46 20.21 -16.06
N PHE A 322 -14.45 20.41 -15.25
CA PHE A 322 -13.42 21.44 -15.42
C PHE A 322 -12.71 21.39 -16.77
N TYR A 323 -12.58 20.21 -17.38
CA TYR A 323 -11.99 20.04 -18.70
C TYR A 323 -12.70 20.83 -19.81
N LEU A 324 -13.97 21.20 -19.62
CA LEU A 324 -14.72 22.02 -20.58
C LEU A 324 -14.13 23.42 -20.76
N ASP A 325 -13.44 23.94 -19.73
CA ASP A 325 -12.77 25.24 -19.80
C ASP A 325 -11.41 25.18 -20.52
N ALA A 326 -10.94 23.99 -20.81
CA ALA A 326 -9.76 23.80 -21.63
C ALA A 326 -10.07 23.67 -23.14
N ILE A 327 -11.36 23.46 -23.50
CA ILE A 327 -11.81 23.22 -24.86
C ILE A 327 -12.17 24.54 -25.55
N ASP A 328 -11.55 24.79 -26.70
CA ASP A 328 -11.93 25.89 -27.59
C ASP A 328 -13.28 25.57 -28.27
N LYS A 329 -14.35 26.25 -27.81
CA LYS A 329 -15.72 26.05 -28.30
C LYS A 329 -15.92 26.51 -29.73
N ASP A 330 -15.08 27.40 -30.23
CA ASP A 330 -15.12 27.89 -31.62
C ASP A 330 -14.42 26.96 -32.59
N SER A 331 -13.68 25.98 -32.07
CA SER A 331 -12.94 24.99 -32.88
C SER A 331 -13.83 23.91 -33.50
N TYR A 332 -15.11 23.81 -33.09
CA TYR A 332 -16.05 22.83 -33.58
C TYR A 332 -17.47 23.37 -33.70
N LYS A 333 -18.32 22.69 -34.47
CA LYS A 333 -19.73 23.05 -34.65
C LYS A 333 -20.67 22.01 -34.03
N GLY A 334 -21.76 22.46 -33.41
CA GLY A 334 -22.79 21.63 -32.81
C GLY A 334 -22.45 21.18 -31.38
N SER A 335 -23.03 20.08 -30.93
CA SER A 335 -22.87 19.55 -29.58
C SER A 335 -21.56 18.79 -29.42
N LEU A 336 -20.96 18.83 -28.23
CA LEU A 336 -19.84 17.98 -27.82
C LEU A 336 -20.28 16.52 -27.60
N TYR A 337 -21.54 16.30 -27.27
CA TYR A 337 -22.13 15.01 -26.91
C TYR A 337 -23.24 14.61 -27.87
N SER A 338 -23.39 13.27 -28.06
CA SER A 338 -24.44 12.64 -28.85
C SER A 338 -24.95 11.38 -28.14
N SER A 339 -26.24 11.08 -28.27
CA SER A 339 -26.83 9.82 -27.78
C SER A 339 -26.55 8.63 -28.70
N ALA A 340 -25.98 8.86 -29.88
CA ALA A 340 -25.64 7.81 -30.86
C ALA A 340 -24.27 7.99 -31.41
N LYS A 341 -23.56 6.87 -31.68
CA LYS A 341 -22.27 6.86 -32.38
C LYS A 341 -22.49 7.30 -33.83
N ASN A 342 -21.68 8.24 -34.30
CA ASN A 342 -21.67 8.71 -35.68
C ASN A 342 -20.26 9.21 -36.07
N ALA A 343 -20.09 9.70 -37.29
CA ALA A 343 -18.80 10.14 -37.81
C ALA A 343 -18.17 11.30 -37.02
N THR A 344 -18.99 12.20 -36.43
CA THR A 344 -18.49 13.32 -35.61
C THR A 344 -18.37 12.98 -34.13
N HIS A 345 -19.03 11.93 -33.64
CA HIS A 345 -19.00 11.46 -32.25
C HIS A 345 -18.58 9.98 -32.21
N PRO A 346 -17.29 9.68 -32.54
CA PRO A 346 -16.84 8.29 -32.66
C PRO A 346 -16.48 7.64 -31.33
N VAL A 347 -16.23 8.42 -30.28
CA VAL A 347 -15.73 7.96 -29.00
C VAL A 347 -16.90 7.70 -28.05
N ARG A 348 -16.94 6.51 -27.44
CA ARG A 348 -17.90 6.19 -26.38
C ARG A 348 -17.45 6.84 -25.08
N PHE A 349 -18.31 7.64 -24.47
CA PHE A 349 -18.05 8.32 -23.21
C PHE A 349 -18.63 7.53 -22.01
N ASP A 350 -19.89 7.11 -22.15
CA ASP A 350 -20.56 6.25 -21.17
C ASP A 350 -21.49 5.25 -21.88
N ALA A 351 -22.39 4.58 -21.13
CA ALA A 351 -23.30 3.58 -21.66
C ALA A 351 -24.23 4.12 -22.76
N LYS A 352 -24.54 5.44 -22.73
CA LYS A 352 -25.57 6.07 -23.59
C LYS A 352 -25.08 7.31 -24.34
N THR A 353 -23.80 7.69 -24.13
CA THR A 353 -23.24 8.95 -24.63
C THR A 353 -22.01 8.70 -25.46
N TYR A 354 -21.94 9.36 -26.61
CA TYR A 354 -20.76 9.42 -27.48
C TYR A 354 -20.28 10.86 -27.55
N VAL A 355 -18.96 11.05 -27.74
CA VAL A 355 -18.33 12.36 -27.78
C VAL A 355 -17.49 12.53 -29.03
N ARG A 356 -17.37 13.77 -29.44
CA ARG A 356 -16.40 14.14 -30.47
C ARG A 356 -15.02 14.34 -29.86
N ASN A 357 -13.97 14.16 -30.64
CA ASN A 357 -12.59 14.39 -30.23
C ASN A 357 -11.80 15.21 -31.28
N ASP A 358 -12.51 15.93 -32.16
CA ASP A 358 -11.93 16.77 -33.20
C ASP A 358 -11.82 18.25 -32.80
N PHE A 359 -12.18 18.61 -31.57
CA PHE A 359 -12.01 19.95 -31.01
C PHE A 359 -10.53 20.27 -30.73
N LYS A 360 -10.20 21.57 -30.64
CA LYS A 360 -8.91 22.10 -30.19
C LYS A 360 -8.98 22.56 -28.74
N TYR A 361 -7.83 22.69 -28.13
CA TYR A 361 -7.70 23.30 -26.80
C TYR A 361 -7.40 24.77 -26.90
N LEU A 362 -7.76 25.53 -25.87
CA LEU A 362 -7.36 26.90 -25.69
C LEU A 362 -5.82 26.95 -25.46
N PRO A 363 -5.05 27.69 -26.25
CA PRO A 363 -3.59 27.68 -26.20
C PRO A 363 -3.01 28.34 -24.93
N ASP A 364 -3.80 29.14 -24.22
CA ASP A 364 -3.49 29.72 -22.92
C ASP A 364 -3.84 28.78 -21.75
N VAL A 365 -4.55 27.69 -22.00
CA VAL A 365 -4.93 26.68 -21.00
C VAL A 365 -4.17 25.38 -21.14
N VAL A 366 -3.89 24.93 -22.39
CA VAL A 366 -3.22 23.65 -22.65
C VAL A 366 -1.97 23.83 -23.52
N SER A 367 -0.92 23.07 -23.19
CA SER A 367 0.32 23.00 -23.97
C SER A 367 0.75 21.54 -24.14
N ASP A 368 1.33 21.18 -25.28
CA ASP A 368 1.95 19.89 -25.57
C ASP A 368 3.40 19.80 -25.07
N THR A 369 3.94 20.90 -24.60
CA THR A 369 5.31 21.00 -24.10
C THR A 369 5.35 21.70 -22.75
N ARG A 370 6.27 21.28 -21.89
CA ARG A 370 6.57 21.96 -20.63
C ARG A 370 7.25 23.29 -20.90
N LYS A 371 6.68 24.36 -20.38
CA LYS A 371 7.22 25.73 -20.50
C LYS A 371 6.81 26.58 -19.29
N PRO A 372 7.39 27.77 -19.09
CA PRO A 372 6.94 28.68 -18.02
C PRO A 372 5.43 28.92 -18.10
N GLY A 373 4.72 28.77 -16.97
CA GLY A 373 3.27 28.87 -16.89
C GLY A 373 2.51 27.57 -17.23
N PHE A 374 3.22 26.51 -17.66
CA PHE A 374 2.66 25.18 -17.99
C PHE A 374 3.56 24.09 -17.39
N THR A 375 3.54 23.97 -16.07
CA THR A 375 4.40 23.05 -15.33
C THR A 375 3.68 21.78 -14.85
N THR A 376 2.34 21.78 -14.87
CA THR A 376 1.50 20.70 -14.40
C THR A 376 1.16 19.75 -15.54
N GLU A 377 1.77 18.59 -15.56
CA GLU A 377 1.52 17.52 -16.53
C GLU A 377 0.34 16.66 -16.05
N VAL A 378 -0.72 16.56 -16.87
CA VAL A 378 -1.95 15.79 -16.58
C VAL A 378 -2.15 14.59 -17.49
N ALA A 379 -1.30 14.44 -18.49
CA ALA A 379 -1.05 13.26 -19.31
C ALA A 379 0.29 13.42 -20.01
N ARG A 380 0.84 12.38 -20.62
CA ARG A 380 2.14 12.45 -21.29
C ARG A 380 2.15 13.54 -22.36
N ASN A 381 3.06 14.51 -22.23
CA ASN A 381 3.13 15.70 -23.11
C ASN A 381 1.80 16.48 -23.18
N PHE A 382 1.08 16.55 -22.08
CA PHE A 382 -0.16 17.31 -21.99
C PHE A 382 -0.14 18.10 -20.67
N TYR A 383 0.13 19.39 -20.78
CA TYR A 383 0.33 20.30 -19.65
C TYR A 383 -0.83 21.29 -19.56
N VAL A 384 -1.31 21.54 -18.37
CA VAL A 384 -2.28 22.61 -18.11
C VAL A 384 -1.59 23.83 -17.52
N SER A 385 -2.16 25.00 -17.81
CA SER A 385 -1.72 26.28 -17.26
C SER A 385 -1.64 26.23 -15.73
N ASP A 386 -0.60 26.79 -15.15
CA ASP A 386 -0.41 26.87 -13.70
C ASP A 386 -1.51 27.70 -13.02
N SER A 387 -2.21 28.58 -13.77
CA SER A 387 -3.38 29.33 -13.33
C SER A 387 -4.69 28.54 -13.42
N PHE A 388 -4.71 27.34 -14.01
CA PHE A 388 -5.95 26.55 -14.18
C PHE A 388 -6.61 26.20 -12.84
N LYS A 389 -5.82 26.08 -11.78
CA LYS A 389 -6.33 25.91 -10.40
C LYS A 389 -7.25 27.06 -9.97
N ASP A 390 -7.01 28.29 -10.46
CA ASP A 390 -7.84 29.45 -10.16
C ASP A 390 -9.17 29.37 -10.91
N THR A 391 -9.15 28.85 -12.15
CA THR A 391 -10.37 28.51 -12.91
C THR A 391 -11.21 27.48 -12.17
N ILE A 392 -10.61 26.39 -11.68
CA ILE A 392 -11.28 25.39 -10.85
C ILE A 392 -11.96 26.03 -9.64
N LEU A 393 -11.27 26.92 -8.93
CA LEU A 393 -11.81 27.61 -7.77
C LEU A 393 -12.96 28.55 -8.14
N GLN A 394 -12.85 29.26 -9.27
CA GLN A 394 -13.95 30.12 -9.77
C GLN A 394 -15.19 29.30 -10.15
N ASP A 395 -15.01 28.13 -10.75
CA ASP A 395 -16.14 27.25 -11.09
C ASP A 395 -16.80 26.69 -9.84
N ILE A 396 -16.01 26.29 -8.85
CA ILE A 396 -16.55 25.92 -7.55
C ILE A 396 -17.35 27.09 -6.96
N LYS A 397 -16.78 28.30 -6.96
CA LYS A 397 -17.41 29.51 -6.43
C LYS A 397 -18.76 29.81 -7.09
N LYS A 398 -18.84 29.69 -8.42
CA LYS A 398 -20.02 29.97 -9.22
C LYS A 398 -21.06 28.83 -9.23
N SER A 399 -20.65 27.60 -8.92
CA SER A 399 -21.51 26.43 -9.02
C SER A 399 -22.77 26.56 -8.14
N ARG A 400 -23.86 25.92 -8.56
CA ARG A 400 -25.11 25.90 -7.82
C ARG A 400 -24.93 25.18 -6.48
N LEU A 401 -25.57 25.70 -5.43
CA LEU A 401 -25.71 25.03 -4.15
C LEU A 401 -27.14 24.45 -4.04
N GLY A 402 -27.24 23.16 -3.80
CA GLY A 402 -28.49 22.46 -3.54
C GLY A 402 -28.87 22.46 -2.07
N THR A 403 -29.75 21.54 -1.68
CA THR A 403 -30.25 21.45 -0.30
C THR A 403 -29.15 20.88 0.63
N ARG A 404 -28.85 21.63 1.69
CA ARG A 404 -27.94 21.20 2.76
C ARG A 404 -28.62 20.22 3.71
N GLY A 405 -27.82 19.40 4.39
CA GLY A 405 -28.27 18.39 5.37
C GLY A 405 -28.70 17.06 4.74
N ARG A 406 -28.89 16.99 3.41
CA ARG A 406 -29.15 15.74 2.69
C ARG A 406 -27.84 15.18 2.16
N TYR A 407 -27.64 13.87 2.31
CA TYR A 407 -26.50 13.17 1.72
C TYR A 407 -26.59 13.17 0.19
N VAL A 408 -25.61 13.80 -0.43
CA VAL A 408 -25.37 13.78 -1.88
C VAL A 408 -23.86 13.71 -2.09
N TYR A 409 -23.38 12.58 -2.55
CA TYR A 409 -21.94 12.39 -2.81
C TYR A 409 -21.41 13.47 -3.75
N SER A 410 -20.32 14.13 -3.38
CA SER A 410 -19.70 15.21 -4.16
C SER A 410 -18.19 15.12 -4.11
N CYS A 411 -17.55 14.97 -5.27
CA CYS A 411 -16.10 15.06 -5.42
C CYS A 411 -15.59 16.47 -5.06
N VAL A 412 -16.38 17.50 -5.35
CA VAL A 412 -16.02 18.91 -5.08
C VAL A 412 -15.82 19.17 -3.60
N ASN A 413 -16.54 18.48 -2.69
CA ASN A 413 -16.32 18.56 -1.26
C ASN A 413 -14.87 18.24 -0.90
N PHE A 414 -14.33 17.15 -1.46
CA PHE A 414 -12.97 16.70 -1.15
C PHE A 414 -11.90 17.50 -1.86
N ILE A 415 -12.21 18.14 -3.00
CA ILE A 415 -11.34 19.14 -3.64
C ILE A 415 -11.18 20.35 -2.69
N MET A 416 -12.28 20.87 -2.14
CA MET A 416 -12.22 21.97 -1.16
C MET A 416 -11.49 21.57 0.13
N LEU A 417 -11.72 20.34 0.64
CA LEU A 417 -11.00 19.85 1.83
C LEU A 417 -9.49 19.71 1.57
N LYS A 418 -9.09 19.27 0.37
CA LYS A 418 -7.68 19.25 -0.04
C LYS A 418 -7.08 20.65 -0.06
N MET A 419 -7.75 21.63 -0.67
CA MET A 419 -7.31 23.02 -0.68
C MET A 419 -7.18 23.59 0.75
N MET A 420 -8.16 23.32 1.61
CA MET A 420 -8.13 23.70 3.02
C MET A 420 -6.89 23.16 3.74
N VAL A 421 -6.64 21.86 3.60
CA VAL A 421 -5.50 21.20 4.28
C VAL A 421 -4.17 21.79 3.82
N GLU A 422 -3.98 21.97 2.51
CA GLU A 422 -2.74 22.57 1.99
C GLU A 422 -2.54 24.01 2.48
N ASN A 423 -3.63 24.79 2.58
CA ASN A 423 -3.58 26.14 3.13
C ASN A 423 -3.24 26.16 4.64
N LEU A 424 -3.82 25.22 5.41
CA LEU A 424 -3.57 25.08 6.85
C LEU A 424 -2.18 24.57 7.18
N MET A 425 -1.75 23.52 6.48
CA MET A 425 -0.50 22.82 6.76
C MET A 425 0.70 23.48 6.07
N LYS A 426 0.47 24.42 5.14
CA LYS A 426 1.52 25.08 4.33
C LYS A 426 2.44 24.09 3.61
N SER A 427 1.88 22.95 3.21
CA SER A 427 2.60 21.86 2.55
C SER A 427 1.71 21.23 1.48
N PRO A 428 2.26 20.84 0.33
CA PRO A 428 1.54 20.04 -0.65
C PRO A 428 1.08 18.71 -0.03
N MET A 429 -0.12 18.28 -0.38
CA MET A 429 -0.72 17.08 0.24
C MET A 429 0.06 15.80 -0.03
N ASP A 430 0.70 15.66 -1.18
CA ASP A 430 1.55 14.51 -1.51
C ASP A 430 2.77 14.41 -0.58
N GLN A 431 3.34 15.53 -0.18
CA GLN A 431 4.44 15.58 0.78
C GLN A 431 3.98 15.28 2.20
N LEU A 432 2.89 15.92 2.63
CA LEU A 432 2.30 15.73 3.95
C LEU A 432 1.98 14.24 4.21
N LEU A 433 1.26 13.62 3.28
CA LEU A 433 0.85 12.22 3.43
C LEU A 433 2.02 11.26 3.42
N ARG A 434 3.02 11.49 2.58
CA ARG A 434 4.24 10.70 2.58
C ARG A 434 4.96 10.76 3.91
N ASP A 435 5.20 11.97 4.42
CA ASP A 435 6.08 12.19 5.57
C ASP A 435 5.39 11.80 6.89
N ASP A 436 4.09 12.07 7.00
CA ASP A 436 3.34 11.83 8.23
C ASP A 436 2.65 10.46 8.32
N PHE A 437 2.39 9.81 7.17
CA PHE A 437 1.63 8.55 7.15
C PHE A 437 2.35 7.43 6.39
N TYR A 438 2.50 7.56 5.07
CA TYR A 438 2.87 6.42 4.24
C TYR A 438 4.26 5.87 4.53
N SER A 439 5.25 6.75 4.73
CA SER A 439 6.61 6.32 5.05
C SER A 439 6.69 5.60 6.39
N GLY A 440 5.99 6.13 7.42
CA GLY A 440 5.96 5.52 8.75
C GLY A 440 5.28 4.15 8.79
N LEU A 441 4.32 3.92 7.89
CA LEU A 441 3.61 2.65 7.72
C LEU A 441 4.36 1.65 6.84
N GLY A 442 5.44 2.05 6.15
CA GLY A 442 6.10 1.24 5.13
C GLY A 442 5.31 1.13 3.82
N ALA A 443 4.34 2.02 3.59
CA ALA A 443 3.49 2.03 2.40
C ALA A 443 4.19 2.76 1.22
N TRP A 444 5.33 2.24 0.79
CA TRP A 444 6.23 2.88 -0.19
C TRP A 444 5.62 3.04 -1.58
N HIS A 445 4.64 2.21 -1.93
CA HIS A 445 3.94 2.25 -3.22
C HIS A 445 2.62 3.03 -3.16
N THR A 446 2.27 3.64 -2.02
CA THR A 446 1.13 4.55 -1.88
C THR A 446 1.62 5.98 -2.00
N THR A 447 1.21 6.68 -3.06
CA THR A 447 1.69 8.04 -3.32
C THR A 447 0.76 8.80 -4.26
N TYR A 448 0.79 10.13 -4.18
CA TYR A 448 0.37 11.00 -5.27
C TYR A 448 1.52 11.17 -6.28
N ASN A 449 1.20 11.50 -7.53
CA ASN A 449 2.19 11.71 -8.60
C ASN A 449 3.17 10.52 -8.74
N PRO A 450 2.69 9.29 -8.98
CA PRO A 450 3.50 8.08 -8.94
C PRO A 450 4.69 8.12 -9.93
N LEU A 451 4.56 8.78 -11.07
CA LEU A 451 5.63 8.91 -12.08
C LEU A 451 6.89 9.61 -11.57
N LYS A 452 6.80 10.35 -10.47
CA LYS A 452 7.98 10.94 -9.82
C LYS A 452 8.77 9.95 -8.97
N ARG A 453 8.26 8.72 -8.75
CA ARG A 453 8.76 7.79 -7.72
C ARG A 453 8.86 6.34 -8.16
N MET A 454 8.12 5.94 -9.18
CA MET A 454 7.97 4.56 -9.63
C MET A 454 8.24 4.45 -11.12
N ASP A 455 8.67 3.26 -11.53
CA ASP A 455 8.72 2.91 -12.93
C ASP A 455 7.30 2.80 -13.50
N THR A 456 7.09 3.37 -14.67
CA THR A 456 5.82 3.26 -15.41
C THR A 456 5.40 1.82 -15.64
N LEU A 457 6.35 0.90 -15.75
CA LEU A 457 6.08 -0.54 -15.92
C LEU A 457 5.40 -1.20 -14.72
N GLN A 458 5.41 -0.56 -13.55
CA GLN A 458 4.69 -1.05 -12.35
C GLN A 458 3.26 -0.54 -12.27
N ILE A 459 2.92 0.52 -13.03
CA ILE A 459 1.65 1.22 -12.91
C ILE A 459 0.67 0.67 -13.95
N VAL A 460 -0.46 0.16 -13.48
CA VAL A 460 -1.58 -0.26 -14.34
C VAL A 460 -2.20 0.99 -14.97
N PRO A 461 -2.53 0.98 -16.29
CA PRO A 461 -3.23 2.09 -16.91
C PRO A 461 -4.58 2.34 -16.23
N THR A 462 -4.90 3.61 -15.98
CA THR A 462 -6.20 4.04 -15.45
C THR A 462 -7.30 3.85 -16.49
N GLU A 463 -7.06 4.34 -17.71
CA GLU A 463 -7.99 4.22 -18.84
C GLU A 463 -7.32 4.49 -20.19
N GLN A 464 -7.99 4.11 -21.27
CA GLN A 464 -7.76 4.59 -22.61
C GLN A 464 -8.64 5.81 -22.85
N ASP A 465 -8.12 7.01 -22.58
CA ASP A 465 -8.84 8.26 -22.82
C ASP A 465 -8.86 8.59 -24.32
N GLY A 466 -9.99 8.37 -24.96
CA GLY A 466 -10.21 8.73 -26.36
C GLY A 466 -10.77 10.15 -26.54
N PHE A 467 -11.12 10.85 -25.45
CA PHE A 467 -11.85 12.10 -25.48
C PHE A 467 -10.97 13.32 -25.21
N VAL A 468 -10.56 13.52 -23.97
CA VAL A 468 -9.86 14.74 -23.54
C VAL A 468 -8.36 14.64 -23.80
N ARG A 469 -7.65 13.65 -23.26
CA ARG A 469 -6.19 13.54 -23.38
C ARG A 469 -5.74 12.67 -24.55
N ARG A 470 -6.64 11.90 -25.15
CA ARG A 470 -6.49 11.11 -26.39
C ARG A 470 -5.31 10.15 -26.36
N GLN A 471 -5.09 9.53 -25.20
CA GLN A 471 -3.97 8.60 -24.99
C GLN A 471 -4.27 7.62 -23.85
N LEU A 472 -3.46 6.57 -23.74
CA LEU A 472 -3.49 5.66 -22.60
C LEU A 472 -2.94 6.39 -21.37
N LEU A 473 -3.75 6.49 -20.31
CA LEU A 473 -3.39 7.14 -19.07
C LEU A 473 -2.72 6.14 -18.13
N ARG A 474 -1.46 6.34 -17.85
CA ARG A 474 -0.67 5.52 -16.93
C ARG A 474 0.08 6.41 -15.96
N GLY A 475 -0.28 6.34 -14.67
CA GLY A 475 0.25 7.23 -13.65
C GLY A 475 -0.40 8.61 -13.61
N TYR A 476 -1.46 8.81 -14.35
CA TYR A 476 -2.35 9.96 -14.34
C TYR A 476 -3.76 9.51 -13.98
N VAL A 477 -4.53 10.40 -13.38
CA VAL A 477 -5.88 10.12 -12.92
C VAL A 477 -6.93 10.25 -14.02
N HIS A 478 -8.08 9.62 -13.83
CA HIS A 478 -9.25 9.74 -14.71
C HIS A 478 -9.80 11.17 -14.74
N ASP A 479 -9.90 11.85 -13.57
CA ASP A 479 -10.48 13.19 -13.38
C ASP A 479 -9.64 14.33 -13.97
#